data_ced987ca299588076d032159d53f80a5
#
_entry.id   ced987ca299588076d032159d53f80a5
#
_cell.length_a   1.000
_cell.length_b   1.000
_cell.length_c   1.000
_cell.angle_alpha   90.00
_cell.angle_beta   90.00
_cell.angle_gamma   90.00
#
_symmetry.space_group_name_H-M   'P 1'
#
loop_
_entity.id
_entity.type
_entity.pdbx_description
1 polymer ?
#
loop_
_entity_poly.entity_id
_entity_poly.type
_entity_poly.pdbx_seq_one_letter_code
_entity_poly.pdbx_strand_id
1 'polypeptide(L)'
;MANWYSDNAKSIGRTPLVRLNRVIDGAQATVLAKIEGRNPAYSVKCRIGAAMIEDADRRGLLGPGKELVEPTSGNTGIALAFVAAARGIPLTLTMPETMSVERRKLLVAYGAKLVLTEGARGMAGAIAKAEEIAASAPERYVLLQQFKNPANPAIHEATTGPEIWNDTDGEIDILVSGVGTGGTITGISRFIKKTRGKAILSIAVEPSGSPVMTQKLAGEALKPGPHKIQGIGAGFIPDVLDMSLIDQVETVSNDDALEYARRLAREEGILSGISCGAATAVAARLARDPQHAGKTIVVILPDSGERYLSTVLFDGLFDESGQPI
;
A
#
# COMPACT_ATOMS: atom_id res chain seq x y z
N MET A 1 19.16 26.30 8.74
CA MET A 1 18.47 26.35 7.43
C MET A 1 16.98 26.24 7.67
N ALA A 2 16.15 26.94 6.91
CA ALA A 2 14.69 26.84 7.05
C ALA A 2 14.21 25.42 6.74
N ASN A 3 13.30 24.90 7.58
CA ASN A 3 12.80 23.51 7.47
C ASN A 3 11.34 23.53 6.96
N TRP A 4 11.16 23.89 5.69
CA TRP A 4 9.87 23.92 5.01
C TRP A 4 9.98 23.27 3.63
N TYR A 5 8.86 22.78 3.08
CA TYR A 5 8.78 22.14 1.77
C TYR A 5 8.21 23.11 0.73
N SER A 6 8.70 23.02 -0.51
CA SER A 6 8.23 23.87 -1.62
C SER A 6 6.78 23.56 -2.04
N ASP A 7 6.35 22.33 -1.83
CA ASP A 7 4.98 21.86 -2.05
C ASP A 7 4.68 20.62 -1.20
N ASN A 8 3.41 20.22 -1.12
CA ASN A 8 2.99 19.11 -0.28
C ASN A 8 3.57 17.75 -0.73
N ALA A 9 3.85 17.55 -2.03
CA ALA A 9 4.44 16.30 -2.51
C ALA A 9 5.89 16.12 -2.03
N LYS A 10 6.60 17.19 -1.69
CA LYS A 10 7.97 17.12 -1.14
C LYS A 10 8.02 16.73 0.34
N SER A 11 6.88 16.75 1.03
CA SER A 11 6.79 16.29 2.43
C SER A 11 6.62 14.76 2.56
N ILE A 12 6.56 14.01 1.46
CA ILE A 12 6.45 12.56 1.43
C ILE A 12 7.68 11.90 2.05
N GLY A 13 7.44 10.79 2.78
CA GLY A 13 8.51 10.00 3.40
C GLY A 13 8.84 10.43 4.82
N ARG A 14 9.96 9.95 5.33
CA ARG A 14 10.39 10.13 6.74
C ARG A 14 9.30 9.74 7.73
N THR A 15 8.57 8.68 7.39
CA THR A 15 7.51 8.15 8.24
C THR A 15 8.10 7.48 9.46
N PRO A 16 7.47 7.60 10.63
CA PRO A 16 8.04 7.08 11.86
C PRO A 16 8.08 5.56 11.91
N LEU A 17 9.08 5.03 12.60
CA LEU A 17 9.17 3.66 13.04
C LEU A 17 8.78 3.62 14.53
N VAL A 18 7.74 2.86 14.88
CA VAL A 18 7.17 2.84 16.24
C VAL A 18 7.18 1.41 16.77
N ARG A 19 7.71 1.22 18.00
CA ARG A 19 7.67 -0.09 18.67
C ARG A 19 6.23 -0.43 19.05
N LEU A 20 5.78 -1.63 18.66
CA LEU A 20 4.54 -2.22 19.15
C LEU A 20 4.80 -2.92 20.49
N ASN A 21 3.86 -2.84 21.42
CA ASN A 21 4.05 -3.33 22.78
C ASN A 21 2.93 -4.28 23.24
N ARG A 22 1.67 -3.86 23.15
CA ARG A 22 0.53 -4.60 23.70
C ARG A 22 -0.13 -5.50 22.67
N VAL A 23 -0.27 -5.05 21.44
CA VAL A 23 -0.90 -5.81 20.34
C VAL A 23 -0.13 -7.09 19.98
N ILE A 24 1.15 -7.14 20.35
CA ILE A 24 2.06 -8.27 20.14
C ILE A 24 2.30 -9.09 21.41
N ASP A 25 1.33 -9.13 22.30
CA ASP A 25 1.38 -9.85 23.55
C ASP A 25 2.02 -11.25 23.40
N GLY A 26 2.93 -11.60 24.34
CA GLY A 26 3.71 -12.84 24.31
C GLY A 26 4.86 -12.87 23.28
N ALA A 27 5.19 -11.75 22.63
CA ALA A 27 6.30 -11.69 21.67
C ALA A 27 7.67 -11.90 22.34
N GLN A 28 8.51 -12.68 21.66
CA GLN A 28 9.93 -12.88 22.00
C GLN A 28 10.86 -12.04 21.10
N ALA A 29 10.33 -11.46 20.03
CA ALA A 29 11.02 -10.56 19.13
C ALA A 29 10.56 -9.11 19.35
N THR A 30 11.39 -8.13 18.98
CA THR A 30 11.00 -6.73 18.90
C THR A 30 10.25 -6.47 17.61
N VAL A 31 9.05 -5.86 17.67
CA VAL A 31 8.27 -5.50 16.49
C VAL A 31 8.18 -3.99 16.35
N LEU A 32 8.61 -3.47 15.20
CA LEU A 32 8.62 -2.07 14.85
C LEU A 32 7.66 -1.84 13.67
N ALA A 33 6.72 -0.92 13.83
CA ALA A 33 5.75 -0.55 12.82
C ALA A 33 6.22 0.66 12.01
N LYS A 34 6.41 0.50 10.70
CA LYS A 34 6.65 1.61 9.76
C LYS A 34 5.31 2.22 9.38
N ILE A 35 4.97 3.38 9.95
CA ILE A 35 3.64 3.98 9.84
C ILE A 35 3.52 4.83 8.58
N GLU A 36 3.26 4.20 7.45
CA GLU A 36 3.10 4.87 6.14
C GLU A 36 1.83 5.74 6.03
N GLY A 37 0.89 5.57 6.95
CA GLY A 37 -0.24 6.48 7.13
C GLY A 37 0.14 7.92 7.50
N ARG A 38 1.40 8.18 7.88
CA ARG A 38 1.91 9.54 8.17
C ARG A 38 2.40 10.30 6.93
N ASN A 39 2.32 9.72 5.75
CA ASN A 39 2.51 10.47 4.50
C ASN A 39 1.39 11.52 4.29
N PRO A 40 1.62 12.59 3.50
CA PRO A 40 0.70 13.75 3.40
C PRO A 40 -0.70 13.43 2.85
N ALA A 41 -0.86 12.35 2.09
CA ALA A 41 -2.17 11.83 1.70
C ALA A 41 -2.47 10.49 2.40
N TYR A 42 -1.93 10.29 3.59
CA TYR A 42 -2.25 9.24 4.57
C TYR A 42 -2.07 7.81 4.06
N SER A 43 -1.11 7.56 3.14
CA SER A 43 -0.78 6.19 2.75
C SER A 43 0.61 6.04 2.12
N VAL A 44 1.09 4.79 2.09
CA VAL A 44 2.31 4.37 1.38
C VAL A 44 2.29 4.74 -0.11
N LYS A 45 1.11 4.88 -0.70
CA LYS A 45 0.95 5.20 -2.11
C LYS A 45 1.35 6.64 -2.47
N CYS A 46 1.50 7.54 -1.48
CA CYS A 46 2.07 8.87 -1.71
C CYS A 46 3.43 8.75 -2.40
N ARG A 47 4.27 7.79 -1.95
CA ARG A 47 5.60 7.57 -2.53
C ARG A 47 5.54 7.20 -4.00
N ILE A 48 4.74 6.19 -4.34
CA ILE A 48 4.64 5.73 -5.74
C ILE A 48 3.89 6.73 -6.62
N GLY A 49 2.88 7.43 -6.09
CA GLY A 49 2.16 8.47 -6.82
C GLY A 49 3.10 9.58 -7.29
N ALA A 50 3.96 10.09 -6.39
CA ALA A 50 4.97 11.08 -6.75
C ALA A 50 6.03 10.50 -7.70
N ALA A 51 6.55 9.29 -7.41
CA ALA A 51 7.61 8.69 -8.20
C ALA A 51 7.21 8.38 -9.64
N MET A 52 6.00 7.87 -9.86
CA MET A 52 5.51 7.59 -11.22
C MET A 52 5.28 8.88 -12.02
N ILE A 53 4.78 9.94 -11.39
CA ILE A 53 4.63 11.25 -12.05
C ILE A 53 6.01 11.86 -12.35
N GLU A 54 6.95 11.77 -11.41
CA GLU A 54 8.33 12.26 -11.62
C GLU A 54 9.07 11.46 -12.69
N ASP A 55 8.84 10.16 -12.79
CA ASP A 55 9.40 9.34 -13.86
C ASP A 55 8.82 9.71 -15.22
N ALA A 56 7.51 9.92 -15.30
CA ALA A 56 6.87 10.37 -16.54
C ALA A 56 7.39 11.74 -16.99
N ASP A 57 7.59 12.66 -16.05
CA ASP A 57 8.15 14.00 -16.32
C ASP A 57 9.59 13.90 -16.84
N ARG A 58 10.44 13.15 -16.14
CA ARG A 58 11.84 12.91 -16.52
C ARG A 58 12.00 12.27 -17.90
N ARG A 59 11.03 11.44 -18.29
CA ARG A 59 10.96 10.82 -19.62
C ARG A 59 10.37 11.72 -20.69
N GLY A 60 10.03 12.97 -20.37
CA GLY A 60 9.43 13.93 -21.29
C GLY A 60 8.00 13.58 -21.73
N LEU A 61 7.30 12.76 -20.95
CA LEU A 61 5.92 12.36 -21.24
C LEU A 61 4.90 13.40 -20.77
N LEU A 62 5.29 14.32 -19.87
CA LEU A 62 4.45 15.39 -19.35
C LEU A 62 4.77 16.71 -20.01
N GLY A 63 3.82 17.66 -19.95
CA GLY A 63 3.97 18.98 -20.54
C GLY A 63 2.61 19.60 -20.91
N PRO A 64 2.60 20.73 -21.61
CA PRO A 64 1.36 21.38 -22.03
C PRO A 64 0.44 20.44 -22.82
N GLY A 65 -0.83 20.38 -22.44
CA GLY A 65 -1.83 19.53 -23.09
C GLY A 65 -1.80 18.04 -22.68
N LYS A 66 -0.87 17.63 -21.83
CA LYS A 66 -0.83 16.24 -21.31
C LYS A 66 -1.78 16.06 -20.12
N GLU A 67 -2.31 14.85 -19.98
CA GLU A 67 -3.23 14.46 -18.93
C GLU A 67 -2.89 13.03 -18.44
N LEU A 68 -2.80 12.86 -17.13
CA LEU A 68 -2.58 11.54 -16.54
C LEU A 68 -3.86 10.72 -16.55
N VAL A 69 -3.72 9.42 -16.78
CA VAL A 69 -4.82 8.44 -16.67
C VAL A 69 -4.35 7.27 -15.82
N GLU A 70 -5.19 6.81 -14.87
CA GLU A 70 -4.88 5.60 -14.09
C GLU A 70 -6.17 4.87 -13.68
N PRO A 71 -6.22 3.53 -13.83
CA PRO A 71 -7.30 2.72 -13.30
C PRO A 71 -7.05 2.43 -11.82
N THR A 72 -7.75 3.13 -10.94
CA THR A 72 -7.60 2.91 -9.50
C THR A 72 -8.74 3.48 -8.70
N SER A 73 -9.16 2.74 -7.70
CA SER A 73 -10.22 3.13 -6.75
C SER A 73 -9.70 3.32 -5.32
N GLY A 74 -8.40 3.12 -5.12
CA GLY A 74 -7.80 3.07 -3.79
C GLY A 74 -6.82 4.21 -3.52
N ASN A 75 -5.90 3.93 -2.61
CA ASN A 75 -4.89 4.87 -2.14
C ASN A 75 -4.00 5.44 -3.27
N THR A 76 -3.78 4.68 -4.34
CA THR A 76 -3.02 5.17 -5.51
C THR A 76 -3.73 6.33 -6.20
N GLY A 77 -5.06 6.23 -6.39
CA GLY A 77 -5.83 7.33 -6.96
C GLY A 77 -5.74 8.61 -6.13
N ILE A 78 -5.82 8.48 -4.80
CA ILE A 78 -5.67 9.60 -3.87
C ILE A 78 -4.26 10.19 -3.96
N ALA A 79 -3.23 9.34 -4.00
CA ALA A 79 -1.85 9.77 -4.10
C ALA A 79 -1.57 10.51 -5.42
N LEU A 80 -2.06 9.98 -6.55
CA LEU A 80 -1.95 10.65 -7.83
C LEU A 80 -2.70 11.98 -7.85
N ALA A 81 -3.92 12.00 -7.29
CA ALA A 81 -4.76 13.20 -7.28
C ALA A 81 -4.11 14.34 -6.49
N PHE A 82 -3.57 14.06 -5.28
CA PHE A 82 -2.93 15.13 -4.50
C PHE A 82 -1.63 15.64 -5.14
N VAL A 83 -0.80 14.75 -5.73
CA VAL A 83 0.43 15.16 -6.42
C VAL A 83 0.10 15.92 -7.69
N ALA A 84 -0.87 15.46 -8.48
CA ALA A 84 -1.33 16.15 -9.69
C ALA A 84 -1.88 17.53 -9.36
N ALA A 85 -2.68 17.66 -8.30
CA ALA A 85 -3.18 18.95 -7.82
C ALA A 85 -2.04 19.89 -7.41
N ALA A 86 -1.06 19.41 -6.65
CA ALA A 86 0.09 20.20 -6.22
C ALA A 86 0.98 20.68 -7.37
N ARG A 87 0.96 19.98 -8.52
CA ARG A 87 1.76 20.29 -9.71
C ARG A 87 0.96 20.88 -10.87
N GLY A 88 -0.35 21.06 -10.71
CA GLY A 88 -1.22 21.58 -11.78
C GLY A 88 -1.35 20.67 -12.99
N ILE A 89 -1.25 19.33 -12.81
CA ILE A 89 -1.33 18.33 -13.87
C ILE A 89 -2.77 17.79 -13.94
N PRO A 90 -3.43 17.81 -15.11
CA PRO A 90 -4.74 17.20 -15.27
C PRO A 90 -4.68 15.67 -15.02
N LEU A 91 -5.69 15.15 -14.31
CA LEU A 91 -5.78 13.72 -13.99
C LEU A 91 -7.19 13.19 -14.22
N THR A 92 -7.28 12.08 -14.94
CA THR A 92 -8.49 11.27 -15.07
C THR A 92 -8.26 9.91 -14.39
N LEU A 93 -9.20 9.51 -13.53
CA LEU A 93 -9.20 8.22 -12.85
C LEU A 93 -10.41 7.39 -13.30
N THR A 94 -10.17 6.15 -13.67
CA THR A 94 -11.25 5.20 -13.98
C THR A 94 -11.46 4.25 -12.80
N MET A 95 -12.71 3.99 -12.45
CA MET A 95 -13.05 3.12 -11.32
C MET A 95 -14.47 2.56 -11.45
N PRO A 96 -14.76 1.39 -10.82
CA PRO A 96 -16.13 0.87 -10.78
C PRO A 96 -17.06 1.83 -10.02
N GLU A 97 -18.31 1.92 -10.49
CA GLU A 97 -19.36 2.73 -9.85
C GLU A 97 -19.74 2.23 -8.44
N THR A 98 -19.33 1.02 -8.07
CA THR A 98 -19.49 0.45 -6.73
C THR A 98 -18.55 1.05 -5.68
N MET A 99 -17.61 1.90 -6.09
CA MET A 99 -16.74 2.60 -5.15
C MET A 99 -17.50 3.59 -4.29
N SER A 100 -17.13 3.68 -3.01
CA SER A 100 -17.83 4.52 -2.03
C SER A 100 -17.86 5.99 -2.45
N VAL A 101 -18.95 6.67 -2.09
CA VAL A 101 -19.16 8.08 -2.42
C VAL A 101 -18.09 8.96 -1.74
N GLU A 102 -17.65 8.60 -0.54
CA GLU A 102 -16.59 9.31 0.21
C GLU A 102 -15.29 9.32 -0.57
N ARG A 103 -14.89 8.17 -1.14
CA ARG A 103 -13.68 8.09 -1.99
C ARG A 103 -13.80 8.96 -3.23
N ARG A 104 -14.96 8.91 -3.90
CA ARG A 104 -15.22 9.74 -5.07
C ARG A 104 -15.16 11.23 -4.74
N LYS A 105 -15.78 11.63 -3.61
CA LYS A 105 -15.73 13.02 -3.12
C LYS A 105 -14.30 13.49 -2.88
N LEU A 106 -13.47 12.66 -2.25
CA LEU A 106 -12.07 12.99 -1.98
C LEU A 106 -11.26 13.23 -3.27
N LEU A 107 -11.43 12.38 -4.28
CA LEU A 107 -10.74 12.51 -5.56
C LEU A 107 -11.18 13.76 -6.32
N VAL A 108 -12.49 14.04 -6.35
CA VAL A 108 -13.03 15.25 -6.97
C VAL A 108 -12.57 16.52 -6.24
N ALA A 109 -12.44 16.47 -4.90
CA ALA A 109 -11.93 17.59 -4.11
C ALA A 109 -10.46 17.93 -4.47
N TYR A 110 -9.65 16.96 -4.89
CA TYR A 110 -8.32 17.19 -5.46
C TYR A 110 -8.34 17.63 -6.93
N GLY A 111 -9.51 17.74 -7.56
CA GLY A 111 -9.65 18.17 -8.95
C GLY A 111 -9.51 17.05 -9.99
N ALA A 112 -9.47 15.79 -9.60
CA ALA A 112 -9.43 14.67 -10.53
C ALA A 112 -10.78 14.49 -11.25
N LYS A 113 -10.74 14.17 -12.55
CA LYS A 113 -11.90 13.73 -13.31
C LYS A 113 -12.13 12.24 -13.03
N LEU A 114 -13.38 11.86 -12.80
CA LEU A 114 -13.75 10.46 -12.59
C LEU A 114 -14.53 9.93 -13.79
N VAL A 115 -14.11 8.77 -14.26
CA VAL A 115 -14.84 7.97 -15.25
C VAL A 115 -15.28 6.69 -14.56
N LEU A 116 -16.56 6.60 -14.26
CA LEU A 116 -17.16 5.44 -13.62
C LEU A 116 -17.42 4.36 -14.67
N THR A 117 -17.10 3.11 -14.32
CA THR A 117 -17.34 1.93 -15.15
C THR A 117 -18.37 1.03 -14.49
N GLU A 118 -18.99 0.17 -15.29
CA GLU A 118 -20.00 -0.78 -14.82
C GLU A 118 -19.49 -1.62 -13.65
N GLY A 119 -20.26 -1.64 -12.56
CA GLY A 119 -19.87 -2.30 -11.31
C GLY A 119 -19.62 -3.80 -11.47
N ALA A 120 -20.39 -4.48 -12.30
CA ALA A 120 -20.24 -5.92 -12.56
C ALA A 120 -18.89 -6.29 -13.19
N ARG A 121 -18.24 -5.36 -13.90
CA ARG A 121 -16.92 -5.57 -14.49
C ARG A 121 -15.75 -5.32 -13.53
N GLY A 122 -16.02 -4.78 -12.34
CA GLY A 122 -15.01 -4.52 -11.31
C GLY A 122 -13.79 -3.75 -11.83
N MET A 123 -12.62 -4.03 -11.27
CA MET A 123 -11.36 -3.37 -11.69
C MET A 123 -10.95 -3.71 -13.13
N ALA A 124 -11.32 -4.87 -13.66
CA ALA A 124 -11.03 -5.20 -15.06
C ALA A 124 -11.72 -4.22 -16.03
N GLY A 125 -12.95 -3.81 -15.72
CA GLY A 125 -13.65 -2.77 -16.48
C GLY A 125 -12.97 -1.40 -16.40
N ALA A 126 -12.47 -1.03 -15.21
CA ALA A 126 -11.75 0.23 -15.02
C ALA A 126 -10.41 0.24 -15.80
N ILE A 127 -9.67 -0.88 -15.78
CA ILE A 127 -8.41 -1.02 -16.52
C ILE A 127 -8.67 -0.88 -18.02
N ALA A 128 -9.63 -1.63 -18.58
CA ALA A 128 -9.97 -1.56 -19.99
C ALA A 128 -10.37 -0.13 -20.41
N LYS A 129 -11.11 0.59 -19.54
CA LYS A 129 -11.51 1.99 -19.81
C LYS A 129 -10.35 2.96 -19.78
N ALA A 130 -9.39 2.78 -18.87
CA ALA A 130 -8.17 3.60 -18.84
C ALA A 130 -7.32 3.38 -20.09
N GLU A 131 -7.18 2.13 -20.54
CA GLU A 131 -6.45 1.78 -21.75
C GLU A 131 -7.15 2.35 -23.00
N GLU A 132 -8.48 2.27 -23.08
CA GLU A 132 -9.29 2.88 -24.15
C GLU A 132 -9.06 4.40 -24.22
N ILE A 133 -9.11 5.08 -23.08
CA ILE A 133 -8.86 6.54 -23.01
C ILE A 133 -7.43 6.84 -23.47
N ALA A 134 -6.43 6.12 -22.96
CA ALA A 134 -5.03 6.33 -23.33
C ALA A 134 -4.81 6.09 -24.83
N ALA A 135 -5.43 5.08 -25.42
CA ALA A 135 -5.33 4.77 -26.84
C ALA A 135 -6.08 5.76 -27.75
N SER A 136 -7.09 6.46 -27.23
CA SER A 136 -7.90 7.40 -28.03
C SER A 136 -7.12 8.67 -28.42
N ALA A 137 -6.12 9.07 -27.65
CA ALA A 137 -5.23 10.19 -27.93
C ALA A 137 -3.86 10.01 -27.23
N PRO A 138 -2.99 9.13 -27.76
CA PRO A 138 -1.69 8.79 -27.14
C PRO A 138 -0.76 9.99 -26.97
N GLU A 139 -0.93 11.00 -27.82
CA GLU A 139 -0.19 12.27 -27.72
C GLU A 139 -0.64 13.11 -26.50
N ARG A 140 -1.82 12.86 -25.95
CA ARG A 140 -2.41 13.59 -24.82
C ARG A 140 -2.33 12.83 -23.52
N TYR A 141 -2.72 11.55 -23.51
CA TYR A 141 -2.90 10.78 -22.29
C TYR A 141 -1.67 9.99 -21.90
N VAL A 142 -1.33 10.00 -20.60
CA VAL A 142 -0.20 9.25 -20.03
C VAL A 142 -0.73 8.26 -18.99
N LEU A 143 -0.66 6.97 -19.30
CA LEU A 143 -1.05 5.88 -18.42
C LEU A 143 0.15 5.44 -17.58
N LEU A 144 0.05 5.51 -16.23
CA LEU A 144 1.18 5.32 -15.32
C LEU A 144 1.44 3.85 -14.96
N GLN A 145 0.40 3.02 -14.86
CA GLN A 145 0.47 1.56 -14.65
C GLN A 145 1.19 1.11 -13.38
N GLN A 146 0.64 1.36 -12.21
CA GLN A 146 1.24 1.05 -10.91
C GLN A 146 1.76 -0.39 -10.74
N PHE A 147 1.16 -1.37 -11.42
CA PHE A 147 1.54 -2.79 -11.34
C PHE A 147 2.71 -3.17 -12.25
N LYS A 148 3.09 -2.30 -13.20
CA LYS A 148 4.15 -2.52 -14.18
C LYS A 148 5.27 -1.48 -14.12
N ASN A 149 4.99 -0.30 -13.58
CA ASN A 149 5.92 0.82 -13.59
C ASN A 149 7.11 0.60 -12.63
N PRO A 150 8.35 0.54 -13.13
CA PRO A 150 9.52 0.30 -12.30
C PRO A 150 9.83 1.42 -11.30
N ALA A 151 9.28 2.63 -11.48
CA ALA A 151 9.39 3.72 -10.51
C ALA A 151 8.74 3.37 -9.16
N ASN A 152 7.78 2.42 -9.15
CA ASN A 152 7.13 1.95 -7.95
C ASN A 152 8.13 1.26 -6.99
N PRO A 153 8.77 0.14 -7.30
CA PRO A 153 9.77 -0.43 -6.39
C PRO A 153 11.00 0.47 -6.22
N ALA A 154 11.39 1.24 -7.24
CA ALA A 154 12.55 2.10 -7.18
C ALA A 154 12.45 3.18 -6.10
N ILE A 155 11.28 3.78 -5.88
CA ILE A 155 11.12 4.79 -4.82
C ILE A 155 11.24 4.17 -3.42
N HIS A 156 10.79 2.93 -3.23
CA HIS A 156 10.95 2.23 -1.97
C HIS A 156 12.41 1.81 -1.71
N GLU A 157 13.13 1.45 -2.75
CA GLU A 157 14.58 1.21 -2.70
C GLU A 157 15.35 2.48 -2.35
N ALA A 158 14.95 3.62 -2.92
CA ALA A 158 15.62 4.91 -2.71
C ALA A 158 15.24 5.61 -1.40
N THR A 159 14.08 5.29 -0.80
CA THR A 159 13.57 6.05 0.36
C THR A 159 13.17 5.15 1.52
N THR A 160 12.15 4.31 1.39
CA THR A 160 11.61 3.50 2.49
C THR A 160 12.63 2.52 3.05
N GLY A 161 13.42 1.87 2.19
CA GLY A 161 14.51 1.00 2.62
C GLY A 161 15.59 1.73 3.42
N PRO A 162 16.16 2.83 2.91
CA PRO A 162 17.08 3.69 3.67
C PRO A 162 16.52 4.22 4.98
N GLU A 163 15.25 4.65 5.01
CA GLU A 163 14.61 5.11 6.25
C GLU A 163 14.59 3.99 7.31
N ILE A 164 14.11 2.80 6.95
CA ILE A 164 14.09 1.65 7.87
C ILE A 164 15.50 1.29 8.34
N TRP A 165 16.46 1.24 7.43
CA TRP A 165 17.86 0.95 7.74
C TRP A 165 18.43 1.91 8.76
N ASN A 166 18.25 3.22 8.54
CA ASN A 166 18.78 4.25 9.43
C ASN A 166 18.05 4.28 10.78
N ASP A 167 16.72 4.10 10.77
CA ASP A 167 15.90 4.11 11.99
C ASP A 167 16.13 2.87 12.88
N THR A 168 16.75 1.81 12.34
CA THR A 168 17.12 0.59 13.08
C THR A 168 18.62 0.43 13.27
N ASP A 169 19.45 1.40 12.88
CA ASP A 169 20.93 1.26 12.80
C ASP A 169 21.36 -0.01 12.05
N GLY A 170 20.54 -0.46 11.08
CA GLY A 170 20.73 -1.69 10.32
C GLY A 170 20.32 -2.98 11.06
N GLU A 171 19.74 -2.90 12.24
CA GLU A 171 19.41 -4.07 13.09
C GLU A 171 18.04 -4.72 12.72
N ILE A 172 17.60 -4.60 11.48
CA ILE A 172 16.43 -5.32 10.97
C ILE A 172 16.81 -6.76 10.59
N ASP A 173 16.04 -7.75 11.06
CA ASP A 173 16.17 -9.16 10.71
C ASP A 173 15.04 -9.67 9.82
N ILE A 174 13.82 -9.17 10.02
CA ILE A 174 12.61 -9.64 9.33
C ILE A 174 11.82 -8.42 8.85
N LEU A 175 11.43 -8.43 7.57
CA LEU A 175 10.50 -7.49 6.98
C LEU A 175 9.16 -8.17 6.72
N VAL A 176 8.07 -7.62 7.25
CA VAL A 176 6.70 -8.10 7.00
C VAL A 176 5.92 -7.03 6.24
N SER A 177 5.41 -7.37 5.08
CA SER A 177 4.67 -6.43 4.23
C SER A 177 3.53 -7.09 3.47
N GLY A 178 2.34 -6.51 3.57
CA GLY A 178 1.20 -6.88 2.71
C GLY A 178 1.49 -6.56 1.25
N VAL A 179 1.09 -7.45 0.35
CA VAL A 179 1.36 -7.33 -1.09
C VAL A 179 0.11 -6.92 -1.87
N GLY A 180 0.08 -5.64 -2.28
CA GLY A 180 -0.84 -5.13 -3.29
C GLY A 180 -0.17 -5.11 -4.65
N THR A 181 0.64 -4.08 -4.94
CA THR A 181 1.49 -4.04 -6.14
C THR A 181 2.81 -4.81 -5.97
N GLY A 182 3.24 -5.03 -4.74
CA GLY A 182 4.54 -5.65 -4.44
C GLY A 182 5.74 -4.69 -4.44
N GLY A 183 5.55 -3.45 -4.88
CA GLY A 183 6.66 -2.49 -4.98
C GLY A 183 7.33 -2.17 -3.64
N THR A 184 6.57 -2.09 -2.55
CA THR A 184 7.09 -1.78 -1.23
C THR A 184 8.07 -2.85 -0.74
N ILE A 185 7.64 -4.10 -0.70
CA ILE A 185 8.50 -5.21 -0.25
C ILE A 185 9.69 -5.42 -1.18
N THR A 186 9.48 -5.31 -2.50
CA THR A 186 10.54 -5.43 -3.50
C THR A 186 11.62 -4.36 -3.30
N GLY A 187 11.23 -3.08 -3.20
CA GLY A 187 12.19 -1.99 -3.07
C GLY A 187 12.97 -2.04 -1.76
N ILE A 188 12.28 -2.28 -0.63
CA ILE A 188 12.95 -2.39 0.68
C ILE A 188 13.90 -3.59 0.70
N SER A 189 13.45 -4.76 0.26
CA SER A 189 14.27 -5.98 0.24
C SER A 189 15.48 -5.85 -0.69
N ARG A 190 15.30 -5.21 -1.84
CA ARG A 190 16.39 -4.94 -2.78
C ARG A 190 17.45 -4.04 -2.13
N PHE A 191 17.04 -2.95 -1.48
CA PHE A 191 17.98 -2.07 -0.78
C PHE A 191 18.74 -2.81 0.32
N ILE A 192 18.06 -3.54 1.20
CA ILE A 192 18.72 -4.18 2.35
C ILE A 192 19.57 -5.36 1.88
N LYS A 193 19.04 -6.26 1.05
CA LYS A 193 19.73 -7.49 0.62
C LYS A 193 20.85 -7.22 -0.41
N LYS A 194 20.59 -6.31 -1.38
CA LYS A 194 21.53 -6.09 -2.49
C LYS A 194 22.45 -4.89 -2.24
N THR A 195 21.91 -3.77 -1.78
CA THR A 195 22.70 -2.54 -1.59
C THR A 195 23.48 -2.57 -0.27
N ARG A 196 22.87 -3.05 0.83
CA ARG A 196 23.53 -3.17 2.14
C ARG A 196 24.19 -4.52 2.37
N GLY A 197 23.90 -5.53 1.57
CA GLY A 197 24.49 -6.88 1.70
C GLY A 197 24.05 -7.63 2.95
N LYS A 198 22.99 -7.17 3.65
CA LYS A 198 22.48 -7.84 4.86
C LYS A 198 21.38 -8.85 4.49
N ALA A 199 21.58 -10.08 4.91
CA ALA A 199 20.54 -11.11 4.82
C ALA A 199 19.41 -10.79 5.83
N ILE A 200 18.18 -10.66 5.33
CA ILE A 200 16.96 -10.54 6.11
C ILE A 200 15.91 -11.52 5.59
N LEU A 201 14.94 -11.90 6.40
CA LEU A 201 13.74 -12.60 5.94
C LEU A 201 12.73 -11.58 5.44
N SER A 202 12.42 -11.62 4.14
CA SER A 202 11.36 -10.80 3.52
C SER A 202 10.09 -11.63 3.42
N ILE A 203 9.10 -11.30 4.25
CA ILE A 203 7.85 -12.04 4.40
C ILE A 203 6.71 -11.25 3.75
N ALA A 204 6.19 -11.81 2.67
CA ALA A 204 5.04 -11.27 1.96
C ALA A 204 3.74 -11.76 2.60
N VAL A 205 2.77 -10.87 2.79
CA VAL A 205 1.46 -11.20 3.35
C VAL A 205 0.39 -11.09 2.28
N GLU A 206 -0.44 -12.13 2.15
CA GLU A 206 -1.59 -12.18 1.24
C GLU A 206 -2.84 -12.70 1.95
N PRO A 207 -4.06 -12.39 1.42
CA PRO A 207 -5.30 -12.92 1.97
C PRO A 207 -5.42 -14.42 1.78
N SER A 208 -5.83 -15.17 2.81
CA SER A 208 -6.07 -16.61 2.70
C SER A 208 -7.16 -16.96 1.68
N GLY A 209 -8.12 -16.05 1.43
CA GLY A 209 -9.15 -16.20 0.40
C GLY A 209 -8.63 -16.00 -1.04
N SER A 210 -7.42 -15.46 -1.22
CA SER A 210 -6.83 -15.19 -2.55
C SER A 210 -5.30 -15.41 -2.52
N PRO A 211 -4.82 -16.66 -2.24
CA PRO A 211 -3.43 -16.96 -1.95
C PRO A 211 -2.60 -17.17 -3.23
N VAL A 212 -2.59 -16.19 -4.12
CA VAL A 212 -1.98 -16.33 -5.47
C VAL A 212 -0.45 -16.45 -5.44
N MET A 213 0.22 -15.84 -4.45
CA MET A 213 1.67 -15.98 -4.29
C MET A 213 2.04 -17.37 -3.77
N THR A 214 1.31 -17.89 -2.78
CA THR A 214 1.46 -19.27 -2.27
C THR A 214 1.27 -20.28 -3.40
N GLN A 215 0.20 -20.14 -4.19
CA GLN A 215 -0.08 -21.00 -5.35
C GLN A 215 1.04 -20.93 -6.39
N LYS A 216 1.55 -19.72 -6.68
CA LYS A 216 2.67 -19.53 -7.61
C LYS A 216 3.93 -20.25 -7.15
N LEU A 217 4.27 -20.18 -5.85
CA LEU A 217 5.42 -20.86 -5.29
C LEU A 217 5.27 -22.39 -5.31
N ALA A 218 4.03 -22.88 -5.13
CA ALA A 218 3.70 -24.31 -5.24
C ALA A 218 3.63 -24.81 -6.69
N GLY A 219 3.76 -23.93 -7.70
CA GLY A 219 3.62 -24.33 -9.11
C GLY A 219 2.17 -24.60 -9.52
N GLU A 220 1.20 -24.14 -8.74
CA GLU A 220 -0.22 -24.33 -8.98
C GLU A 220 -0.82 -23.24 -9.92
N ALA A 221 -1.96 -23.53 -10.49
CA ALA A 221 -2.75 -22.54 -11.21
C ALA A 221 -3.29 -21.48 -10.23
N LEU A 222 -3.19 -20.20 -10.61
CA LEU A 222 -3.68 -19.12 -9.77
C LEU A 222 -5.21 -19.14 -9.70
N LYS A 223 -5.75 -19.14 -8.49
CA LYS A 223 -7.17 -19.12 -8.18
C LYS A 223 -7.48 -17.95 -7.25
N PRO A 224 -7.59 -16.72 -7.77
CA PRO A 224 -7.97 -15.58 -6.95
C PRO A 224 -9.40 -15.74 -6.42
N GLY A 225 -9.64 -15.24 -5.21
CA GLY A 225 -10.95 -15.28 -4.58
C GLY A 225 -11.30 -13.96 -3.87
N PRO A 226 -12.55 -13.79 -3.46
CA PRO A 226 -13.00 -12.59 -2.75
C PRO A 226 -12.42 -12.54 -1.34
N HIS A 227 -12.08 -11.33 -0.90
CA HIS A 227 -11.64 -11.05 0.47
C HIS A 227 -11.99 -9.61 0.87
N LYS A 228 -11.94 -9.31 2.18
CA LYS A 228 -12.27 -8.00 2.74
C LYS A 228 -11.04 -7.10 2.98
N ILE A 229 -9.83 -7.59 2.77
CA ILE A 229 -8.58 -6.90 3.07
C ILE A 229 -8.24 -5.95 1.93
N GLN A 230 -8.70 -4.71 2.01
CA GLN A 230 -8.45 -3.70 0.98
C GLN A 230 -6.97 -3.31 0.94
N GLY A 231 -6.43 -3.13 -0.27
CA GLY A 231 -5.06 -2.66 -0.51
C GLY A 231 -4.02 -3.75 -0.77
N ILE A 232 -4.34 -5.02 -0.49
CA ILE A 232 -3.51 -6.18 -0.82
C ILE A 232 -4.33 -7.23 -1.57
N GLY A 233 -3.69 -8.29 -2.05
CA GLY A 233 -4.38 -9.39 -2.72
C GLY A 233 -4.98 -9.01 -4.07
N ALA A 234 -4.15 -8.55 -5.02
CA ALA A 234 -4.58 -8.09 -6.35
C ALA A 234 -5.21 -9.20 -7.22
N GLY A 235 -5.07 -10.47 -6.82
CA GLY A 235 -5.61 -11.62 -7.56
C GLY A 235 -4.70 -12.11 -8.70
N PHE A 236 -3.54 -11.51 -8.85
CA PHE A 236 -2.49 -11.88 -9.82
C PHE A 236 -1.12 -11.53 -9.26
N ILE A 237 -0.05 -11.99 -9.91
CA ILE A 237 1.33 -11.61 -9.56
C ILE A 237 1.70 -10.33 -10.35
N PRO A 238 1.93 -9.19 -9.68
CA PRO A 238 2.30 -7.94 -10.35
C PRO A 238 3.69 -8.00 -10.97
N ASP A 239 3.91 -7.33 -12.11
CA ASP A 239 5.19 -7.31 -12.80
C ASP A 239 6.30 -6.63 -11.95
N VAL A 240 5.94 -5.69 -11.08
CA VAL A 240 6.89 -5.00 -10.20
C VAL A 240 7.22 -5.78 -8.92
N LEU A 241 6.57 -6.91 -8.66
CA LEU A 241 6.91 -7.80 -7.55
C LEU A 241 8.05 -8.73 -7.95
N ASP A 242 9.19 -8.56 -7.31
CA ASP A 242 10.34 -9.45 -7.49
C ASP A 242 10.26 -10.62 -6.49
N MET A 243 9.68 -11.73 -6.97
CA MET A 243 9.52 -12.95 -6.16
C MET A 243 10.85 -13.55 -5.68
N SER A 244 11.97 -13.26 -6.35
CA SER A 244 13.28 -13.76 -5.94
C SER A 244 13.83 -13.12 -4.67
N LEU A 245 13.23 -12.01 -4.24
CA LEU A 245 13.56 -11.32 -3.00
C LEU A 245 12.66 -11.75 -1.82
N ILE A 246 11.62 -12.54 -2.08
CA ILE A 246 10.67 -13.02 -1.07
C ILE A 246 11.14 -14.37 -0.54
N ASP A 247 11.37 -14.44 0.77
CA ASP A 247 11.84 -15.68 1.42
C ASP A 247 10.66 -16.54 1.86
N GLN A 248 9.53 -15.91 2.23
CA GLN A 248 8.35 -16.59 2.73
C GLN A 248 7.07 -15.82 2.38
N VAL A 249 5.99 -16.56 2.14
CA VAL A 249 4.65 -16.01 1.96
C VAL A 249 3.78 -16.50 3.09
N GLU A 250 3.12 -15.57 3.78
CA GLU A 250 2.19 -15.82 4.87
C GLU A 250 0.77 -15.43 4.47
N THR A 251 -0.17 -16.30 4.75
CA THR A 251 -1.58 -16.00 4.56
C THR A 251 -2.22 -15.47 5.84
N VAL A 252 -3.25 -14.64 5.69
CA VAL A 252 -4.03 -14.07 6.79
C VAL A 252 -5.51 -14.09 6.46
N SER A 253 -6.34 -14.39 7.47
CA SER A 253 -7.78 -14.37 7.33
C SER A 253 -8.34 -12.95 7.34
N ASN A 254 -9.60 -12.77 6.86
CA ASN A 254 -10.29 -11.50 7.00
C ASN A 254 -10.49 -11.13 8.48
N ASP A 255 -10.81 -12.10 9.31
CA ASP A 255 -11.13 -11.88 10.73
C ASP A 255 -9.90 -11.44 11.51
N ASP A 256 -8.75 -12.10 11.30
CA ASP A 256 -7.47 -11.67 11.90
C ASP A 256 -7.08 -10.27 11.45
N ALA A 257 -7.26 -9.95 10.16
CA ALA A 257 -6.95 -8.62 9.64
C ALA A 257 -7.79 -7.53 10.28
N LEU A 258 -9.07 -7.77 10.48
CA LEU A 258 -10.00 -6.83 11.15
C LEU A 258 -9.68 -6.71 12.64
N GLU A 259 -9.47 -7.85 13.31
CA GLU A 259 -9.17 -7.89 14.75
C GLU A 259 -7.88 -7.11 15.06
N TYR A 260 -6.78 -7.41 14.35
CA TYR A 260 -5.52 -6.74 14.60
C TYR A 260 -5.52 -5.25 14.20
N ALA A 261 -6.31 -4.83 13.19
CA ALA A 261 -6.49 -3.42 12.90
C ALA A 261 -7.21 -2.68 14.05
N ARG A 262 -8.24 -3.30 14.65
CA ARG A 262 -8.93 -2.77 15.84
C ARG A 262 -8.03 -2.76 17.07
N ARG A 263 -7.23 -3.79 17.27
CA ARG A 263 -6.25 -3.89 18.36
C ARG A 263 -5.15 -2.85 18.25
N LEU A 264 -4.63 -2.57 17.05
CA LEU A 264 -3.68 -1.47 16.82
C LEU A 264 -4.23 -0.13 17.33
N ALA A 265 -5.51 0.16 17.07
CA ALA A 265 -6.14 1.39 17.57
C ALA A 265 -6.30 1.39 19.08
N ARG A 266 -6.81 0.30 19.68
CA ARG A 266 -7.15 0.22 21.12
C ARG A 266 -5.91 0.04 22.01
N GLU A 267 -4.93 -0.71 21.54
CA GLU A 267 -3.78 -1.12 22.34
C GLU A 267 -2.55 -0.27 22.09
N GLU A 268 -2.36 0.25 20.87
CA GLU A 268 -1.17 1.05 20.50
C GLU A 268 -1.50 2.51 20.15
N GLY A 269 -2.79 2.89 20.09
CA GLY A 269 -3.19 4.22 19.64
C GLY A 269 -2.91 4.49 18.15
N ILE A 270 -2.77 3.43 17.35
CA ILE A 270 -2.47 3.51 15.92
C ILE A 270 -3.73 3.18 15.13
N LEU A 271 -4.49 4.21 14.73
CA LEU A 271 -5.66 4.05 13.87
C LEU A 271 -5.22 3.76 12.44
N SER A 272 -5.41 2.54 11.98
CA SER A 272 -4.86 2.03 10.72
C SER A 272 -5.88 1.21 9.92
N GLY A 273 -5.60 0.98 8.63
CA GLY A 273 -6.49 0.24 7.75
C GLY A 273 -6.43 -1.28 7.93
N ILE A 274 -7.32 -1.99 7.22
CA ILE A 274 -7.46 -3.45 7.34
C ILE A 274 -6.17 -4.19 6.95
N SER A 275 -5.47 -3.72 5.92
CA SER A 275 -4.18 -4.33 5.52
C SER A 275 -3.05 -4.11 6.52
N CYS A 276 -3.14 -3.06 7.36
CA CYS A 276 -2.24 -2.88 8.49
C CYS A 276 -2.45 -3.96 9.54
N GLY A 277 -3.72 -4.26 9.86
CA GLY A 277 -4.08 -5.37 10.74
C GLY A 277 -3.61 -6.71 10.19
N ALA A 278 -3.78 -6.95 8.90
CA ALA A 278 -3.29 -8.15 8.22
C ALA A 278 -1.78 -8.36 8.40
N ALA A 279 -0.98 -7.34 8.13
CA ALA A 279 0.47 -7.41 8.31
C ALA A 279 0.86 -7.56 9.80
N THR A 280 0.14 -6.88 10.72
CA THR A 280 0.39 -6.97 12.15
C THR A 280 0.04 -8.35 12.72
N ALA A 281 -1.04 -8.99 12.27
CA ALA A 281 -1.39 -10.35 12.67
C ALA A 281 -0.27 -11.35 12.35
N VAL A 282 0.31 -11.24 11.15
CA VAL A 282 1.45 -12.06 10.75
C VAL A 282 2.69 -11.71 11.57
N ALA A 283 3.01 -10.43 11.74
CA ALA A 283 4.16 -10.01 12.55
C ALA A 283 4.05 -10.49 14.00
N ALA A 284 2.86 -10.44 14.60
CA ALA A 284 2.60 -10.94 15.96
C ALA A 284 2.78 -12.47 16.07
N ARG A 285 2.32 -13.22 15.05
CA ARG A 285 2.53 -14.68 14.98
C ARG A 285 4.00 -15.01 14.91
N LEU A 286 4.76 -14.34 14.04
CA LEU A 286 6.21 -14.54 13.91
C LEU A 286 6.96 -14.12 15.18
N ALA A 287 6.55 -13.03 15.84
CA ALA A 287 7.21 -12.53 17.04
C ALA A 287 7.05 -13.47 18.25
N ARG A 288 6.01 -14.31 18.28
CA ARG A 288 5.79 -15.33 19.31
C ARG A 288 6.56 -16.63 19.05
N ASP A 289 7.02 -16.84 17.83
CA ASP A 289 7.77 -18.04 17.48
C ASP A 289 9.17 -18.00 18.13
N PRO A 290 9.54 -19.01 18.93
CA PRO A 290 10.85 -19.06 19.57
C PRO A 290 12.05 -18.98 18.62
N GLN A 291 11.90 -19.40 17.36
CA GLN A 291 12.97 -19.27 16.36
C GLN A 291 13.33 -17.82 16.03
N HIS A 292 12.44 -16.89 16.32
CA HIS A 292 12.64 -15.46 16.11
C HIS A 292 12.94 -14.68 17.40
N ALA A 293 13.20 -15.38 18.52
CA ALA A 293 13.54 -14.74 19.78
C ALA A 293 14.74 -13.81 19.63
N GLY A 294 14.63 -12.59 20.17
CA GLY A 294 15.66 -11.54 20.08
C GLY A 294 15.79 -10.87 18.71
N LYS A 295 15.01 -11.26 17.71
CA LYS A 295 15.04 -10.65 16.37
C LYS A 295 14.29 -9.32 16.32
N THR A 296 14.64 -8.47 15.36
CA THR A 296 13.94 -7.23 15.06
C THR A 296 13.08 -7.41 13.79
N ILE A 297 11.77 -7.33 13.96
CA ILE A 297 10.76 -7.44 12.91
C ILE A 297 10.27 -6.03 12.56
N VAL A 298 10.37 -5.63 11.30
CA VAL A 298 9.74 -4.40 10.80
C VAL A 298 8.48 -4.78 10.02
N VAL A 299 7.33 -4.25 10.46
CA VAL A 299 6.04 -4.43 9.80
C VAL A 299 5.59 -3.13 9.13
N ILE A 300 5.16 -3.21 7.87
CA ILE A 300 4.65 -2.04 7.14
C ILE A 300 3.17 -1.84 7.42
N LEU A 301 2.80 -0.64 7.91
CA LEU A 301 1.41 -0.20 8.08
C LEU A 301 1.04 0.79 6.97
N PRO A 302 0.37 0.33 5.90
CA PRO A 302 0.27 1.09 4.66
C PRO A 302 -0.54 2.37 4.72
N ASP A 303 -1.56 2.48 5.57
CA ASP A 303 -2.48 3.62 5.56
C ASP A 303 -3.18 3.89 6.90
N SER A 304 -4.06 4.91 6.90
CA SER A 304 -4.86 5.32 8.06
C SER A 304 -6.25 4.68 8.08
N GLY A 305 -6.78 4.41 9.26
CA GLY A 305 -8.10 3.82 9.49
C GLY A 305 -9.27 4.73 9.14
N GLU A 306 -9.11 6.04 9.10
CA GLU A 306 -10.19 7.00 8.78
C GLU A 306 -10.83 6.75 7.41
N ARG A 307 -10.09 6.10 6.48
CA ARG A 307 -10.60 5.72 5.16
C ARG A 307 -11.59 4.56 5.17
N TYR A 308 -11.76 3.92 6.31
CA TYR A 308 -12.53 2.69 6.47
C TYR A 308 -13.75 2.86 7.39
N LEU A 309 -14.08 4.12 7.81
CA LEU A 309 -15.18 4.40 8.75
C LEU A 309 -16.53 3.85 8.30
N SER A 310 -16.78 3.77 6.99
CA SER A 310 -18.00 3.19 6.42
C SER A 310 -17.84 1.73 5.97
N THR A 311 -16.88 0.99 6.54
CA THR A 311 -16.60 -0.41 6.20
C THR A 311 -16.72 -1.31 7.40
N VAL A 312 -16.69 -2.62 7.15
CA VAL A 312 -16.71 -3.68 8.19
C VAL A 312 -15.64 -3.53 9.29
N LEU A 313 -14.62 -2.70 9.10
CA LEU A 313 -13.61 -2.46 10.13
C LEU A 313 -14.23 -1.84 11.39
N PHE A 314 -15.23 -0.99 11.22
CA PHE A 314 -15.89 -0.27 12.32
C PHE A 314 -17.32 -0.77 12.61
N ASP A 315 -17.74 -1.87 11.96
CA ASP A 315 -19.01 -2.51 12.29
C ASP A 315 -19.02 -2.98 13.74
N GLY A 316 -20.18 -2.86 14.42
CA GLY A 316 -20.37 -3.29 15.79
C GLY A 316 -19.78 -2.35 16.85
N LEU A 317 -19.48 -1.10 16.51
CA LEU A 317 -19.11 -0.07 17.49
C LEU A 317 -20.34 0.68 18.04
N PHE A 318 -21.45 0.66 17.28
CA PHE A 318 -22.69 1.32 17.62
C PHE A 318 -23.86 0.36 17.40
N ASP A 319 -24.89 0.48 18.23
CA ASP A 319 -26.16 -0.20 18.03
C ASP A 319 -27.02 0.50 16.96
N GLU A 320 -28.22 -0.05 16.70
CA GLU A 320 -29.16 0.49 15.71
C GLU A 320 -29.67 1.90 16.07
N SER A 321 -29.59 2.30 17.35
CA SER A 321 -29.96 3.63 17.83
C SER A 321 -28.80 4.66 17.75
N GLY A 322 -27.59 4.22 17.34
CA GLY A 322 -26.40 5.05 17.29
C GLY A 322 -25.69 5.23 18.63
N GLN A 323 -25.97 4.38 19.62
CA GLN A 323 -25.29 4.39 20.91
C GLN A 323 -24.06 3.46 20.84
N PRO A 324 -22.93 3.82 21.48
CA PRO A 324 -21.78 2.94 21.59
C PRO A 324 -22.15 1.61 22.28
N ILE A 325 -21.66 0.48 21.75
CA ILE A 325 -21.85 -0.86 22.33
C ILE A 325 -20.72 -1.18 23.29
#